data_02e7795370b323583d0cbdd22bb338d7
#
_entry.id   02e7795370b323583d0cbdd22bb338d7
#
_cell.length_a   1.000
_cell.length_b   1.000
_cell.length_c   1.000
_cell.angle_alpha   90.00
_cell.angle_beta   90.00
_cell.angle_gamma   90.00
#
_symmetry.space_group_name_H-M   'P 1'
#
loop_
_entity.id
_entity.type
_entity.pdbx_description
1 polymer ?
#
loop_
_entity_poly.entity_id
_entity_poly.type
_entity_poly.pdbx_seq_one_letter_code
_entity_poly.pdbx_strand_id
1 'polypeptide(L)'
;MPNFVHLHVHSEFSLLDGANRIKDLPVRAKELGMDSIAITDHGVMFGVIDFYKACKANGVKPIIGCEVYVAPRTRFDKEPNIDNKYYHLILLAKNNEGYKNLSKLVSLGFVDGYYYKPRIDKEILEKYHEGLICCSACLGGEVAQNLLHDNLEKAEEVALWHKNLFGDDYYLEVQANTLREQIIVNQKLVQLSRKLGIKLVATNDAHYLKKEDSYNHEVLLCIQTGKRMTDEDRMKFETDDFYVKSPEEMSEYFKNIPEAIENTVEIANKCNVDFEFGHTILPNYDVPEEFETHFDYLKKLCDDGIKIKYAENVTKEILDRAEYELSVIKKMGYVDYFLIVWDYINYAKSQGIPVGPGRGSGAGSIVAYAIGITDIDPIKYSLIFERFLNPERISMPDFDVDFCYERRQEVIDYVGRKYGQDHVSQIITFGTMSARMVIRDVGRALDIPYAETDKLAKMIPNELHITIKKALEQNRELSKLYENDPEINKLLEIAIGLEGLPRQASTHACGIVITKEPVDTYVPLYVRDGLISTQFIMTTLEELGLLNALQISGIHIVTPPRTLTSRSSL
;
A
#
# COMPACT_ATOMS: atom_id res chain seq x y z
N MET A 1 -6.01 30.33 -18.91
CA MET A 1 -6.80 29.26 -18.31
C MET A 1 -6.84 29.53 -16.82
N PRO A 2 -7.97 29.32 -16.15
CA PRO A 2 -7.99 29.43 -14.70
C PRO A 2 -7.07 28.37 -14.11
N ASN A 3 -6.30 28.74 -13.07
CA ASN A 3 -5.47 27.81 -12.33
C ASN A 3 -6.33 27.09 -11.29
N PHE A 4 -6.35 25.77 -11.34
CA PHE A 4 -7.11 24.92 -10.40
C PHE A 4 -6.34 23.64 -10.13
N VAL A 5 -6.51 23.07 -8.93
CA VAL A 5 -5.90 21.81 -8.53
C VAL A 5 -6.94 20.93 -7.82
N HIS A 6 -7.11 19.67 -8.28
CA HIS A 6 -7.91 18.70 -7.57
C HIS A 6 -7.21 18.26 -6.28
N LEU A 7 -7.85 18.50 -5.14
CA LEU A 7 -7.32 18.22 -3.79
C LEU A 7 -8.06 17.09 -3.06
N HIS A 8 -9.16 16.58 -3.63
CA HIS A 8 -9.94 15.45 -3.12
C HIS A 8 -10.16 14.46 -4.27
N VAL A 9 -9.35 13.41 -4.30
CA VAL A 9 -9.28 12.44 -5.41
C VAL A 9 -9.04 11.04 -4.86
N HIS A 10 -9.90 10.10 -5.24
CA HIS A 10 -9.80 8.69 -4.90
C HIS A 10 -9.21 7.90 -6.06
N SER A 11 -8.14 7.16 -5.78
CA SER A 11 -7.51 6.28 -6.75
C SER A 11 -8.08 4.85 -6.68
N GLU A 12 -7.57 3.98 -7.55
CA GLU A 12 -7.82 2.54 -7.52
C GLU A 12 -7.49 1.87 -6.16
N PHE A 13 -6.79 2.56 -5.26
CA PHE A 13 -6.49 2.10 -3.91
C PHE A 13 -7.54 2.50 -2.86
N SER A 14 -8.53 3.29 -3.21
CA SER A 14 -9.83 3.30 -2.54
C SER A 14 -10.59 2.05 -3.02
N LEU A 15 -10.21 0.87 -2.48
CA LEU A 15 -10.50 -0.46 -3.05
C LEU A 15 -11.97 -0.67 -3.39
N LEU A 16 -12.24 -0.97 -4.67
CA LEU A 16 -13.57 -1.19 -5.24
C LEU A 16 -14.52 0.03 -5.12
N ASP A 17 -13.97 1.21 -4.84
CA ASP A 17 -14.68 2.48 -4.78
C ASP A 17 -14.09 3.48 -5.77
N GLY A 18 -12.80 3.82 -5.66
CA GLY A 18 -12.12 4.62 -6.67
C GLY A 18 -11.77 3.81 -7.92
N ALA A 19 -11.99 4.42 -9.10
CA ALA A 19 -11.64 3.85 -10.40
C ALA A 19 -10.51 4.62 -11.11
N ASN A 20 -9.98 5.70 -10.52
CA ASN A 20 -8.86 6.45 -11.07
C ASN A 20 -7.57 5.64 -10.96
N ARG A 21 -7.00 5.24 -12.08
CA ARG A 21 -5.69 4.57 -12.09
C ARG A 21 -4.59 5.58 -11.78
N ILE A 22 -3.70 5.22 -10.87
CA ILE A 22 -2.59 6.08 -10.43
C ILE A 22 -1.75 6.59 -11.62
N LYS A 23 -1.53 5.76 -12.63
CA LYS A 23 -0.75 6.12 -13.81
C LYS A 23 -1.45 7.13 -14.70
N ASP A 24 -2.78 7.12 -14.74
CA ASP A 24 -3.60 7.94 -15.63
C ASP A 24 -3.93 9.32 -15.02
N LEU A 25 -3.95 9.43 -13.69
CA LEU A 25 -4.25 10.69 -12.99
C LEU A 25 -3.33 11.85 -13.40
N PRO A 26 -1.98 11.73 -13.36
CA PRO A 26 -1.10 12.84 -13.77
C PRO A 26 -1.16 13.10 -15.27
N VAL A 27 -1.41 12.11 -16.10
CA VAL A 27 -1.61 12.28 -17.54
C VAL A 27 -2.86 13.13 -17.78
N ARG A 28 -3.97 12.78 -17.11
CA ARG A 28 -5.23 13.53 -17.21
C ARG A 28 -5.10 14.95 -16.68
N ALA A 29 -4.42 15.15 -15.55
CA ALA A 29 -4.16 16.48 -15.01
C ALA A 29 -3.42 17.35 -16.05
N LYS A 30 -2.40 16.81 -16.67
CA LYS A 30 -1.62 17.52 -17.71
C LYS A 30 -2.43 17.80 -18.97
N GLU A 31 -3.25 16.85 -19.44
CA GLU A 31 -4.17 17.06 -20.57
C GLU A 31 -5.13 18.23 -20.34
N LEU A 32 -5.57 18.39 -19.08
CA LEU A 32 -6.46 19.46 -18.65
C LEU A 32 -5.73 20.77 -18.28
N GLY A 33 -4.40 20.83 -18.45
CA GLY A 33 -3.59 22.01 -18.16
C GLY A 33 -3.33 22.26 -16.67
N MET A 34 -3.46 21.24 -15.82
CA MET A 34 -3.13 21.33 -14.40
C MET A 34 -1.68 20.90 -14.14
N ASP A 35 -0.99 21.66 -13.29
CA ASP A 35 0.42 21.42 -12.92
C ASP A 35 0.55 20.56 -11.64
N SER A 36 -0.55 20.32 -10.95
CA SER A 36 -0.57 19.61 -9.67
C SER A 36 -1.87 18.82 -9.53
N ILE A 37 -1.83 17.72 -8.77
CA ILE A 37 -3.01 16.92 -8.41
C ILE A 37 -2.75 16.21 -7.09
N ALA A 38 -3.80 15.97 -6.29
CA ALA A 38 -3.70 15.22 -5.04
C ALA A 38 -4.13 13.76 -5.19
N ILE A 39 -3.71 12.95 -4.22
CA ILE A 39 -4.28 11.65 -3.89
C ILE A 39 -4.79 11.70 -2.45
N THR A 40 -6.03 11.26 -2.21
CA THR A 40 -6.69 11.27 -0.90
C THR A 40 -7.57 10.04 -0.71
N ASP A 41 -6.99 8.86 -0.85
CA ASP A 41 -7.72 7.59 -0.74
C ASP A 41 -8.38 7.40 0.64
N HIS A 42 -9.45 6.62 0.69
CA HIS A 42 -10.25 6.33 1.87
C HIS A 42 -9.47 5.58 2.97
N GLY A 43 -8.99 6.30 3.96
CA GLY A 43 -8.35 5.77 5.18
C GLY A 43 -7.03 5.03 4.94
N VAL A 44 -6.44 5.10 3.74
CA VAL A 44 -5.22 4.39 3.36
C VAL A 44 -4.27 5.25 2.54
N MET A 45 -3.00 4.85 2.51
CA MET A 45 -1.94 5.49 1.74
C MET A 45 -1.28 4.53 0.73
N PHE A 46 -1.95 3.45 0.36
CA PHE A 46 -1.40 2.36 -0.46
C PHE A 46 -0.70 2.81 -1.74
N GLY A 47 -1.30 3.77 -2.45
CA GLY A 47 -0.85 4.24 -3.75
C GLY A 47 0.10 5.43 -3.73
N VAL A 48 0.45 5.96 -2.56
CA VAL A 48 1.15 7.26 -2.43
C VAL A 48 2.48 7.29 -3.16
N ILE A 49 3.32 6.26 -3.02
CA ILE A 49 4.65 6.24 -3.63
C ILE A 49 4.56 6.07 -5.15
N ASP A 50 3.67 5.19 -5.63
CA ASP A 50 3.47 5.01 -7.07
C ASP A 50 2.86 6.26 -7.70
N PHE A 51 1.95 6.94 -7.01
CA PHE A 51 1.39 8.22 -7.43
C PHE A 51 2.48 9.31 -7.50
N TYR A 52 3.32 9.42 -6.48
CA TYR A 52 4.43 10.36 -6.47
C TYR A 52 5.35 10.15 -7.69
N LYS A 53 5.75 8.89 -7.93
CA LYS A 53 6.60 8.54 -9.09
C LYS A 53 5.91 8.85 -10.42
N ALA A 54 4.63 8.50 -10.56
CA ALA A 54 3.86 8.77 -11.77
C ALA A 54 3.73 10.28 -12.04
N CYS A 55 3.47 11.09 -11.01
CA CYS A 55 3.43 12.55 -11.13
C CYS A 55 4.78 13.13 -11.55
N LYS A 56 5.87 12.75 -10.88
CA LYS A 56 7.22 13.21 -11.23
C LYS A 56 7.60 12.85 -12.67
N ALA A 57 7.28 11.63 -13.11
CA ALA A 57 7.54 11.18 -14.49
C ALA A 57 6.78 11.98 -15.55
N ASN A 58 5.63 12.54 -15.22
CA ASN A 58 4.79 13.36 -16.11
C ASN A 58 5.03 14.87 -15.96
N GLY A 59 5.89 15.30 -15.01
CA GLY A 59 6.13 16.72 -14.73
C GLY A 59 4.94 17.40 -14.05
N VAL A 60 4.15 16.63 -13.30
CA VAL A 60 3.02 17.10 -12.47
C VAL A 60 3.45 17.05 -11.01
N LYS A 61 3.09 18.07 -10.22
CA LYS A 61 3.41 18.12 -8.80
C LYS A 61 2.45 17.22 -8.01
N PRO A 62 2.95 16.20 -7.27
CA PRO A 62 2.12 15.37 -6.42
C PRO A 62 1.77 16.10 -5.12
N ILE A 63 0.50 16.01 -4.70
CA ILE A 63 0.05 16.42 -3.38
C ILE A 63 -0.39 15.17 -2.64
N ILE A 64 0.29 14.88 -1.53
CA ILE A 64 0.07 13.65 -0.76
C ILE A 64 -0.94 13.92 0.34
N GLY A 65 -1.98 13.11 0.40
CA GLY A 65 -3.01 13.19 1.41
C GLY A 65 -3.72 11.86 1.65
N CYS A 66 -4.73 11.93 2.50
CA CYS A 66 -5.64 10.82 2.82
C CYS A 66 -6.98 11.40 3.27
N GLU A 67 -8.08 10.81 2.83
CA GLU A 67 -9.37 11.02 3.46
C GLU A 67 -9.49 10.09 4.67
N VAL A 68 -9.19 10.62 5.84
CA VAL A 68 -9.23 9.83 7.07
C VAL A 68 -10.66 9.75 7.62
N TYR A 69 -10.93 8.67 8.36
CA TYR A 69 -12.18 8.51 9.10
C TYR A 69 -12.02 9.01 10.52
N VAL A 70 -12.94 9.84 11.01
CA VAL A 70 -12.93 10.39 12.36
C VAL A 70 -14.03 9.73 13.19
N ALA A 71 -13.67 9.20 14.36
CA ALA A 71 -14.59 8.60 15.29
C ALA A 71 -15.51 9.69 15.91
N PRO A 72 -16.80 9.38 16.17
CA PRO A 72 -17.73 10.35 16.78
C PRO A 72 -17.38 10.66 18.24
N ARG A 73 -16.69 9.75 18.94
CA ARG A 73 -16.17 9.90 20.30
C ARG A 73 -14.65 9.64 20.30
N THR A 74 -14.19 8.62 20.96
CA THR A 74 -12.79 8.21 20.90
C THR A 74 -12.61 7.05 19.92
N ARG A 75 -11.39 6.88 19.40
CA ARG A 75 -11.05 5.77 18.50
C ARG A 75 -11.20 4.40 19.15
N PHE A 76 -11.19 4.34 20.48
CA PHE A 76 -11.33 3.10 21.25
C PHE A 76 -12.79 2.69 21.48
N ASP A 77 -13.74 3.62 21.37
CA ASP A 77 -15.16 3.34 21.56
C ASP A 77 -15.72 2.48 20.42
N LYS A 78 -16.47 1.43 20.77
CA LYS A 78 -17.01 0.44 19.81
C LYS A 78 -18.45 0.06 20.14
N GLU A 79 -19.25 1.04 20.52
CA GLU A 79 -20.67 0.84 20.86
C GLU A 79 -21.52 0.78 19.58
N PRO A 80 -22.28 -0.31 19.33
CA PRO A 80 -23.15 -0.42 18.17
C PRO A 80 -24.15 0.74 18.06
N ASN A 81 -24.42 1.20 16.84
CA ASN A 81 -25.32 2.31 16.50
C ASN A 81 -24.84 3.71 16.92
N ILE A 82 -23.76 3.82 17.67
CA ILE A 82 -23.12 5.09 18.01
C ILE A 82 -21.78 5.20 17.28
N ASP A 83 -20.86 4.29 17.60
CA ASP A 83 -19.48 4.35 17.12
C ASP A 83 -19.25 3.63 15.79
N ASN A 84 -20.26 2.95 15.23
CA ASN A 84 -20.23 2.48 13.84
C ASN A 84 -20.43 3.62 12.83
N LYS A 85 -20.78 4.83 13.29
CA LYS A 85 -20.73 6.06 12.50
C LYS A 85 -19.31 6.60 12.51
N TYR A 86 -18.97 7.32 11.47
CA TYR A 86 -17.67 8.00 11.32
C TYR A 86 -17.86 9.21 10.42
N TYR A 87 -16.93 10.16 10.51
CA TYR A 87 -16.89 11.32 9.65
C TYR A 87 -15.66 11.26 8.74
N HIS A 88 -15.74 11.91 7.59
CA HIS A 88 -14.63 12.09 6.68
C HIS A 88 -13.88 13.38 6.98
N LEU A 89 -12.56 13.36 6.81
CA LEU A 89 -11.70 14.53 6.93
C LEU A 89 -10.54 14.42 5.95
N ILE A 90 -10.31 15.46 5.15
CA ILE A 90 -9.16 15.49 4.24
C ILE A 90 -7.95 16.05 4.96
N LEU A 91 -6.86 15.28 4.95
CA LEU A 91 -5.56 15.73 5.45
C LEU A 91 -4.54 15.67 4.30
N LEU A 92 -3.85 16.80 4.06
CA LEU A 92 -2.81 16.93 3.03
C LEU A 92 -1.48 17.25 3.71
N ALA A 93 -0.42 16.58 3.30
CA ALA A 93 0.92 16.80 3.84
C ALA A 93 1.56 18.06 3.18
N LYS A 94 1.92 19.05 4.00
CA LYS A 94 2.66 20.25 3.56
C LYS A 94 4.12 19.97 3.26
N ASN A 95 4.72 19.07 4.03
CA ASN A 95 6.14 18.75 4.00
C ASN A 95 6.37 17.33 4.51
N ASN A 96 7.63 16.91 4.58
CA ASN A 96 7.98 15.56 5.03
C ASN A 96 7.59 15.29 6.50
N GLU A 97 7.55 16.29 7.37
CA GLU A 97 7.02 16.13 8.74
C GLU A 97 5.52 15.84 8.72
N GLY A 98 4.76 16.62 7.93
CA GLY A 98 3.34 16.35 7.72
C GLY A 98 3.07 14.98 7.11
N TYR A 99 3.92 14.49 6.19
CA TYR A 99 3.81 13.13 5.67
C TYR A 99 4.00 12.07 6.76
N LYS A 100 5.00 12.23 7.64
CA LYS A 100 5.22 11.31 8.77
C LYS A 100 4.03 11.32 9.73
N ASN A 101 3.52 12.51 10.07
CA ASN A 101 2.36 12.66 10.93
C ASN A 101 1.11 12.04 10.30
N LEU A 102 0.89 12.20 9.00
CA LEU A 102 -0.21 11.56 8.28
C LEU A 102 -0.08 10.03 8.30
N SER A 103 1.12 9.51 8.03
CA SER A 103 1.43 8.07 8.12
C SER A 103 1.14 7.52 9.52
N LYS A 104 1.50 8.27 10.57
CA LYS A 104 1.24 7.90 11.96
C LYS A 104 -0.26 7.91 12.29
N LEU A 105 -1.00 8.92 11.86
CA LEU A 105 -2.46 9.00 12.04
C LEU A 105 -3.17 7.83 11.36
N VAL A 106 -2.84 7.56 10.09
CA VAL A 106 -3.42 6.45 9.34
C VAL A 106 -3.09 5.11 10.00
N SER A 107 -1.85 4.91 10.48
CA SER A 107 -1.43 3.69 11.19
C SER A 107 -2.22 3.50 12.49
N LEU A 108 -2.35 4.54 13.32
CA LEU A 108 -3.12 4.48 14.57
C LEU A 108 -4.62 4.25 14.32
N GLY A 109 -5.15 4.77 13.21
CA GLY A 109 -6.51 4.48 12.77
C GLY A 109 -6.74 2.98 12.59
N PHE A 110 -5.77 2.25 12.04
CA PHE A 110 -5.84 0.80 11.90
C PHE A 110 -5.52 0.05 13.19
N VAL A 111 -4.45 0.42 13.88
CA VAL A 111 -3.95 -0.34 15.05
C VAL A 111 -4.88 -0.20 16.25
N ASP A 112 -5.31 1.04 16.56
CA ASP A 112 -6.12 1.35 17.73
C ASP A 112 -7.60 1.53 17.39
N GLY A 113 -7.88 2.21 16.27
CA GLY A 113 -9.19 2.79 15.97
C GLY A 113 -10.09 1.96 15.07
N TYR A 114 -9.67 0.76 14.64
CA TYR A 114 -10.46 -0.03 13.70
C TYR A 114 -11.78 -0.51 14.29
N TYR A 115 -12.88 0.03 13.75
CA TYR A 115 -14.25 -0.44 13.98
C TYR A 115 -15.09 -0.11 12.76
N TYR A 116 -15.36 -1.09 11.92
CA TYR A 116 -15.86 -0.98 10.53
C TYR A 116 -14.91 -0.23 9.57
N LYS A 117 -14.29 0.86 10.00
CA LYS A 117 -13.29 1.66 9.29
C LYS A 117 -12.11 2.00 10.22
N PRO A 118 -10.92 2.30 9.68
CA PRO A 118 -9.79 2.77 10.48
C PRO A 118 -10.03 4.23 10.91
N ARG A 119 -10.39 4.45 12.20
CA ARG A 119 -10.82 5.77 12.68
C ARG A 119 -9.74 6.43 13.54
N ILE A 120 -9.45 7.66 13.24
CA ILE A 120 -8.72 8.56 14.14
C ILE A 120 -9.69 9.29 15.06
N ASP A 121 -9.18 10.01 16.05
CA ASP A 121 -9.95 10.90 16.92
C ASP A 121 -9.21 12.22 17.16
N LYS A 122 -9.85 13.12 17.90
CA LYS A 122 -9.31 14.44 18.20
C LYS A 122 -8.00 14.38 18.99
N GLU A 123 -7.86 13.41 19.90
CA GLU A 123 -6.66 13.24 20.73
C GLU A 123 -5.40 13.04 19.87
N ILE A 124 -5.43 12.08 18.93
CA ILE A 124 -4.25 11.83 18.08
C ILE A 124 -4.11 12.89 16.98
N LEU A 125 -5.21 13.51 16.55
CA LEU A 125 -5.14 14.62 15.60
C LEU A 125 -4.45 15.84 16.22
N GLU A 126 -4.75 16.18 17.48
CA GLU A 126 -4.02 17.23 18.22
C GLU A 126 -2.53 16.94 18.34
N LYS A 127 -2.15 15.67 18.52
CA LYS A 127 -0.76 15.26 18.69
C LYS A 127 0.04 15.28 17.39
N TYR A 128 -0.59 14.95 16.25
CA TYR A 128 0.09 14.73 14.96
C TYR A 128 -0.41 15.66 13.84
N HIS A 129 -0.90 16.87 14.16
CA HIS A 129 -1.39 17.83 13.16
C HIS A 129 -0.30 18.65 12.47
N GLU A 130 0.89 18.75 13.04
CA GLU A 130 1.95 19.60 12.50
C GLU A 130 2.33 19.20 11.09
N GLY A 131 2.50 20.21 10.22
CA GLY A 131 2.83 19.99 8.81
C GLY A 131 1.67 19.46 7.97
N LEU A 132 0.43 19.47 8.47
CA LEU A 132 -0.77 19.08 7.74
C LEU A 132 -1.64 20.29 7.38
N ILE A 133 -2.34 20.18 6.25
CA ILE A 133 -3.48 21.02 5.88
C ILE A 133 -4.72 20.15 6.05
N CYS A 134 -5.79 20.75 6.59
CA CYS A 134 -7.05 20.08 6.87
C CYS A 134 -8.18 20.71 6.05
N CYS A 135 -8.97 19.88 5.33
CA CYS A 135 -10.20 20.32 4.67
C CYS A 135 -11.39 19.53 5.23
N SER A 136 -12.56 20.18 5.30
CA SER A 136 -13.75 19.63 5.99
C SER A 136 -14.42 18.45 5.30
N ALA A 137 -13.85 17.97 4.20
CA ALA A 137 -14.28 16.84 3.37
C ALA A 137 -15.67 17.02 2.70
N CYS A 138 -16.21 15.90 2.18
CA CYS A 138 -17.47 15.79 1.44
C CYS A 138 -18.70 15.85 2.35
N LEU A 139 -19.87 15.41 1.86
CA LEU A 139 -21.09 15.27 2.68
C LEU A 139 -20.88 14.33 3.88
N GLY A 140 -19.88 13.42 3.85
CA GLY A 140 -19.49 12.57 4.98
C GLY A 140 -18.75 13.31 6.10
N GLY A 141 -18.31 14.57 5.90
CA GLY A 141 -17.60 15.37 6.90
C GLY A 141 -18.47 15.79 8.09
N GLU A 142 -17.86 15.93 9.28
CA GLU A 142 -18.60 16.29 10.51
C GLU A 142 -19.30 17.64 10.38
N VAL A 143 -18.65 18.65 9.78
CA VAL A 143 -19.26 19.98 9.54
C VAL A 143 -20.43 19.86 8.57
N ALA A 144 -20.25 19.17 7.43
CA ALA A 144 -21.28 19.00 6.43
C ALA A 144 -22.50 18.24 6.96
N GLN A 145 -22.30 17.18 7.73
CA GLN A 145 -23.37 16.40 8.36
C GLN A 145 -24.19 17.25 9.34
N ASN A 146 -23.54 18.07 10.17
CA ASN A 146 -24.27 18.96 11.07
C ASN A 146 -25.03 20.05 10.31
N LEU A 147 -24.47 20.60 9.24
CA LEU A 147 -25.18 21.57 8.38
C LEU A 147 -26.37 20.95 7.67
N LEU A 148 -26.25 19.71 7.20
CA LEU A 148 -27.34 18.99 6.52
C LEU A 148 -28.53 18.75 7.45
N HIS A 149 -28.27 18.49 8.74
CA HIS A 149 -29.29 18.26 9.76
C HIS A 149 -29.70 19.52 10.53
N ASP A 150 -29.35 20.72 10.05
CA ASP A 150 -29.67 22.03 10.67
C ASP A 150 -29.08 22.24 12.07
N ASN A 151 -28.05 21.48 12.45
CA ASN A 151 -27.31 21.63 13.71
C ASN A 151 -26.21 22.70 13.58
N LEU A 152 -26.62 23.96 13.35
CA LEU A 152 -25.69 25.05 13.03
C LEU A 152 -24.68 25.31 14.14
N GLU A 153 -25.12 25.31 15.42
CA GLU A 153 -24.23 25.52 16.57
C GLU A 153 -23.13 24.46 16.64
N LYS A 154 -23.47 23.20 16.41
CA LYS A 154 -22.48 22.11 16.39
C LYS A 154 -21.54 22.20 15.20
N ALA A 155 -22.04 22.59 14.04
CA ALA A 155 -21.19 22.83 12.86
C ALA A 155 -20.16 23.94 13.12
N GLU A 156 -20.57 25.03 13.80
CA GLU A 156 -19.68 26.11 14.22
C GLU A 156 -18.64 25.65 15.24
N GLU A 157 -19.06 24.92 16.27
CA GLU A 157 -18.16 24.36 17.29
C GLU A 157 -17.06 23.50 16.65
N VAL A 158 -17.47 22.59 15.76
CA VAL A 158 -16.54 21.69 15.05
C VAL A 158 -15.59 22.47 14.14
N ALA A 159 -16.11 23.42 13.34
CA ALA A 159 -15.29 24.23 12.46
C ALA A 159 -14.29 25.11 13.24
N LEU A 160 -14.70 25.69 14.38
CA LEU A 160 -13.81 26.46 15.24
C LEU A 160 -12.75 25.61 15.91
N TRP A 161 -13.08 24.37 16.30
CA TRP A 161 -12.09 23.45 16.86
C TRP A 161 -10.97 23.17 15.86
N HIS A 162 -11.33 22.84 14.60
CA HIS A 162 -10.33 22.62 13.55
C HIS A 162 -9.55 23.90 13.21
N LYS A 163 -10.22 25.05 13.16
CA LYS A 163 -9.55 26.34 12.94
C LYS A 163 -8.54 26.67 14.04
N ASN A 164 -8.87 26.37 15.29
CA ASN A 164 -7.96 26.60 16.42
C ASN A 164 -6.74 25.69 16.36
N LEU A 165 -6.91 24.45 15.86
CA LEU A 165 -5.82 23.49 15.73
C LEU A 165 -4.92 23.78 14.53
N PHE A 166 -5.50 24.02 13.35
CA PHE A 166 -4.76 24.16 12.09
C PHE A 166 -4.51 25.61 11.66
N GLY A 167 -5.14 26.59 12.32
CA GLY A 167 -5.01 28.02 11.97
C GLY A 167 -5.43 28.30 10.52
N ASP A 168 -4.52 28.90 9.75
CA ASP A 168 -4.71 29.25 8.33
C ASP A 168 -4.58 28.05 7.37
N ASP A 169 -4.29 26.87 7.89
CA ASP A 169 -4.23 25.61 7.14
C ASP A 169 -5.51 24.78 7.30
N TYR A 170 -6.60 25.37 7.85
CA TYR A 170 -7.94 24.78 7.84
C TYR A 170 -8.82 25.43 6.79
N TYR A 171 -9.50 24.61 5.97
CA TYR A 171 -10.39 25.04 4.89
C TYR A 171 -11.75 24.35 5.00
N LEU A 172 -12.83 25.10 4.74
CA LEU A 172 -14.16 24.53 4.52
C LEU A 172 -14.27 24.13 3.04
N GLU A 173 -14.61 22.88 2.78
CA GLU A 173 -14.61 22.27 1.46
C GLU A 173 -15.99 22.37 0.81
N VAL A 174 -16.07 23.01 -0.37
CA VAL A 174 -17.24 23.08 -1.22
C VAL A 174 -17.04 22.22 -2.47
N GLN A 175 -18.04 21.41 -2.82
CA GLN A 175 -17.90 20.43 -3.89
C GLN A 175 -18.76 20.74 -5.12
N ALA A 176 -18.19 20.41 -6.31
CA ALA A 176 -18.78 20.73 -7.62
C ALA A 176 -19.66 19.59 -8.18
N ASN A 177 -20.51 19.00 -7.34
CA ASN A 177 -21.49 18.03 -7.80
C ASN A 177 -22.92 18.57 -7.68
N THR A 178 -23.85 17.99 -8.46
CA THR A 178 -25.22 18.47 -8.59
C THR A 178 -26.19 17.81 -7.61
N LEU A 179 -25.72 17.09 -6.61
CA LEU A 179 -26.54 16.54 -5.54
C LEU A 179 -27.27 17.67 -4.80
N ARG A 180 -28.54 17.49 -4.55
CA ARG A 180 -29.36 18.49 -3.84
C ARG A 180 -28.83 18.82 -2.46
N GLU A 181 -28.41 17.80 -1.73
CA GLU A 181 -27.82 17.91 -0.39
C GLU A 181 -26.52 18.72 -0.43
N GLN A 182 -25.68 18.47 -1.45
CA GLN A 182 -24.42 19.19 -1.62
C GLN A 182 -24.65 20.67 -1.93
N ILE A 183 -25.61 20.99 -2.78
CA ILE A 183 -25.97 22.39 -3.11
C ILE A 183 -26.40 23.13 -1.84
N ILE A 184 -27.23 22.50 -0.99
CA ILE A 184 -27.69 23.08 0.29
C ILE A 184 -26.51 23.26 1.25
N VAL A 185 -25.65 22.25 1.38
CA VAL A 185 -24.49 22.31 2.27
C VAL A 185 -23.50 23.35 1.79
N ASN A 186 -23.21 23.46 0.48
CA ASN A 186 -22.33 24.50 -0.06
C ASN A 186 -22.81 25.91 0.31
N GLN A 187 -24.12 26.19 0.20
CA GLN A 187 -24.66 27.52 0.59
C GLN A 187 -24.43 27.82 2.07
N LYS A 188 -24.65 26.83 2.95
CA LYS A 188 -24.43 26.98 4.39
C LYS A 188 -22.94 27.09 4.73
N LEU A 189 -22.05 26.36 4.04
CA LEU A 189 -20.59 26.45 4.18
C LEU A 189 -20.08 27.85 3.81
N VAL A 190 -20.59 28.46 2.74
CA VAL A 190 -20.25 29.85 2.36
C VAL A 190 -20.65 30.85 3.47
N GLN A 191 -21.83 30.67 4.09
CA GLN A 191 -22.25 31.50 5.20
C GLN A 191 -21.36 31.29 6.44
N LEU A 192 -21.04 30.05 6.77
CA LEU A 192 -20.18 29.67 7.88
C LEU A 192 -18.76 30.20 7.70
N SER A 193 -18.20 30.08 6.50
CA SER A 193 -16.89 30.64 6.12
C SER A 193 -16.82 32.15 6.40
N ARG A 194 -17.79 32.91 5.93
CA ARG A 194 -17.87 34.35 6.15
C ARG A 194 -18.01 34.74 7.64
N LYS A 195 -18.82 33.96 8.38
CA LYS A 195 -19.05 34.18 9.82
C LYS A 195 -17.81 33.94 10.65
N LEU A 196 -17.07 32.87 10.37
CA LEU A 196 -15.94 32.43 11.16
C LEU A 196 -14.58 32.89 10.61
N GLY A 197 -14.53 33.47 9.41
CA GLY A 197 -13.30 33.85 8.74
C GLY A 197 -12.43 32.64 8.38
N ILE A 198 -13.05 31.53 7.95
CA ILE A 198 -12.37 30.32 7.49
C ILE A 198 -12.41 30.32 5.97
N LYS A 199 -11.27 30.06 5.32
CA LYS A 199 -11.17 29.99 3.87
C LYS A 199 -11.99 28.83 3.30
N LEU A 200 -12.55 29.03 2.10
CA LEU A 200 -13.19 27.97 1.31
C LEU A 200 -12.17 27.31 0.38
N VAL A 201 -12.36 26.05 0.07
CA VAL A 201 -11.63 25.34 -0.98
C VAL A 201 -12.60 24.54 -1.87
N ALA A 202 -12.40 24.62 -3.18
CA ALA A 202 -13.22 23.94 -4.16
C ALA A 202 -12.65 22.56 -4.47
N THR A 203 -13.46 21.50 -4.39
CA THR A 203 -13.09 20.14 -4.79
C THR A 203 -14.19 19.47 -5.60
N ASN A 204 -13.97 18.23 -6.01
CA ASN A 204 -14.96 17.46 -6.73
C ASN A 204 -15.10 16.01 -6.27
N ASP A 205 -14.32 15.58 -5.26
CA ASP A 205 -14.40 14.20 -4.75
C ASP A 205 -14.33 13.15 -5.87
N ALA A 206 -13.27 13.28 -6.72
CA ALA A 206 -13.19 12.57 -7.97
C ALA A 206 -12.91 11.08 -7.78
N HIS A 207 -13.85 10.21 -8.18
CA HIS A 207 -13.76 8.76 -8.07
C HIS A 207 -13.42 8.07 -9.40
N TYR A 208 -13.60 8.75 -10.53
CA TYR A 208 -13.26 8.25 -11.86
C TYR A 208 -12.72 9.35 -12.76
N LEU A 209 -12.06 8.95 -13.86
CA LEU A 209 -11.21 9.84 -14.63
C LEU A 209 -12.02 10.78 -15.53
N LYS A 210 -13.02 10.24 -16.22
CA LYS A 210 -13.85 10.95 -17.20
C LYS A 210 -15.32 10.72 -16.92
N LYS A 211 -16.16 11.65 -17.38
CA LYS A 211 -17.60 11.60 -17.17
C LYS A 211 -18.23 10.30 -17.68
N GLU A 212 -17.78 9.81 -18.81
CA GLU A 212 -18.25 8.56 -19.42
C GLU A 212 -17.91 7.29 -18.61
N ASP A 213 -16.95 7.38 -17.66
CA ASP A 213 -16.57 6.26 -16.78
C ASP A 213 -17.58 6.02 -15.65
N SER A 214 -18.55 6.90 -15.47
CA SER A 214 -19.55 6.82 -14.40
C SER A 214 -20.29 5.48 -14.36
N TYR A 215 -20.64 4.91 -15.51
CA TYR A 215 -21.31 3.61 -15.58
C TYR A 215 -20.40 2.45 -15.12
N ASN A 216 -19.13 2.46 -15.51
CA ASN A 216 -18.14 1.49 -15.05
C ASN A 216 -17.93 1.58 -13.54
N HIS A 217 -17.94 2.80 -13.01
CA HIS A 217 -17.86 3.05 -11.57
C HIS A 217 -19.08 2.51 -10.81
N GLU A 218 -20.31 2.68 -11.33
CA GLU A 218 -21.50 2.07 -10.73
C GLU A 218 -21.41 0.53 -10.70
N VAL A 219 -20.88 -0.09 -11.76
CA VAL A 219 -20.64 -1.53 -11.79
C VAL A 219 -19.60 -1.94 -10.74
N LEU A 220 -18.54 -1.13 -10.54
CA LEU A 220 -17.53 -1.34 -9.51
C LEU A 220 -18.15 -1.33 -8.10
N LEU A 221 -19.03 -0.36 -7.80
CA LEU A 221 -19.77 -0.31 -6.53
C LEU A 221 -20.68 -1.53 -6.33
N CYS A 222 -21.31 -2.03 -7.40
CA CYS A 222 -22.07 -3.28 -7.34
C CYS A 222 -21.15 -4.49 -7.03
N ILE A 223 -19.93 -4.51 -7.56
CA ILE A 223 -18.95 -5.55 -7.24
C ILE A 223 -18.53 -5.47 -5.75
N GLN A 224 -18.30 -4.25 -5.23
CA GLN A 224 -17.93 -4.00 -3.84
C GLN A 224 -19.02 -4.50 -2.87
N THR A 225 -20.27 -4.12 -3.13
CA THR A 225 -21.40 -4.36 -2.22
C THR A 225 -22.07 -5.71 -2.42
N GLY A 226 -21.67 -6.49 -3.44
CA GLY A 226 -22.30 -7.76 -3.80
C GLY A 226 -23.67 -7.60 -4.46
N LYS A 227 -24.07 -6.37 -4.85
CA LYS A 227 -25.33 -6.03 -5.47
C LYS A 227 -25.28 -6.17 -7.00
N ARG A 228 -26.46 -6.02 -7.64
CA ARG A 228 -26.64 -5.98 -9.10
C ARG A 228 -27.09 -4.60 -9.54
N MET A 229 -26.88 -4.26 -10.81
CA MET A 229 -27.34 -3.00 -11.39
C MET A 229 -28.87 -2.87 -11.38
N THR A 230 -29.59 -3.98 -11.31
CA THR A 230 -31.06 -4.07 -11.22
C THR A 230 -31.60 -3.90 -9.79
N ASP A 231 -30.77 -4.00 -8.75
CA ASP A 231 -31.21 -3.86 -7.36
C ASP A 231 -31.54 -2.40 -7.03
N GLU A 232 -32.72 -2.13 -6.47
CA GLU A 232 -33.17 -0.77 -6.14
C GLU A 232 -32.38 -0.17 -4.95
N ASP A 233 -32.00 -1.02 -3.98
CA ASP A 233 -31.28 -0.66 -2.75
C ASP A 233 -29.75 -0.67 -2.89
N ARG A 234 -29.22 -0.69 -4.12
CA ARG A 234 -27.79 -0.67 -4.38
C ARG A 234 -27.18 0.72 -4.07
N MET A 235 -25.96 0.72 -3.61
CA MET A 235 -25.16 1.94 -3.53
C MET A 235 -24.92 2.48 -4.95
N LYS A 236 -25.22 3.75 -5.15
CA LYS A 236 -24.94 4.47 -6.39
C LYS A 236 -24.71 5.95 -6.09
N PHE A 237 -23.95 6.59 -6.92
CA PHE A 237 -23.92 8.04 -6.96
C PHE A 237 -25.10 8.51 -7.84
N GLU A 238 -25.89 9.47 -7.34
CA GLU A 238 -27.10 9.91 -8.06
C GLU A 238 -26.79 10.86 -9.22
N THR A 239 -25.52 11.18 -9.45
CA THR A 239 -25.03 12.04 -10.52
C THR A 239 -23.73 11.47 -11.10
N ASP A 240 -23.43 11.83 -12.35
CA ASP A 240 -22.20 11.49 -13.06
C ASP A 240 -21.09 12.55 -12.90
N ASP A 241 -21.13 13.33 -11.81
CA ASP A 241 -20.26 14.49 -11.60
C ASP A 241 -18.92 14.20 -10.95
N PHE A 242 -18.68 12.99 -10.42
CA PHE A 242 -17.51 12.65 -9.61
C PHE A 242 -16.26 12.28 -10.44
N TYR A 243 -16.03 13.00 -11.53
CA TYR A 243 -14.86 12.81 -12.40
C TYR A 243 -13.83 13.93 -12.24
N VAL A 244 -12.65 13.72 -12.82
CA VAL A 244 -11.59 14.73 -12.87
C VAL A 244 -12.00 15.82 -13.87
N LYS A 245 -12.71 16.86 -13.38
CA LYS A 245 -13.20 18.01 -14.15
C LYS A 245 -12.06 18.92 -14.58
N SER A 246 -12.26 19.65 -15.68
CA SER A 246 -11.34 20.67 -16.12
C SER A 246 -11.35 21.91 -15.20
N PRO A 247 -10.27 22.71 -15.19
CA PRO A 247 -10.25 23.99 -14.48
C PRO A 247 -11.37 24.95 -14.91
N GLU A 248 -11.78 24.89 -16.17
CA GLU A 248 -12.87 25.70 -16.73
C GLU A 248 -14.21 25.27 -16.13
N GLU A 249 -14.51 23.96 -16.10
CA GLU A 249 -15.73 23.41 -15.51
C GLU A 249 -15.83 23.78 -14.03
N MET A 250 -14.74 23.61 -13.27
CA MET A 250 -14.67 23.96 -11.87
C MET A 250 -14.86 25.46 -11.62
N SER A 251 -14.22 26.30 -12.43
CA SER A 251 -14.34 27.76 -12.33
C SER A 251 -15.72 28.27 -12.69
N GLU A 252 -16.39 27.69 -13.69
CA GLU A 252 -17.78 28.03 -14.03
C GLU A 252 -18.75 27.63 -12.91
N TYR A 253 -18.54 26.45 -12.30
CA TYR A 253 -19.37 26.02 -11.17
C TYR A 253 -19.24 26.98 -9.96
N PHE A 254 -18.03 27.39 -9.63
CA PHE A 254 -17.72 28.25 -8.50
C PHE A 254 -17.54 29.74 -8.86
N LYS A 255 -18.08 30.22 -9.98
CA LYS A 255 -17.91 31.60 -10.45
C LYS A 255 -18.35 32.68 -9.44
N ASN A 256 -19.25 32.33 -8.49
CA ASN A 256 -19.74 33.24 -7.45
C ASN A 256 -18.85 33.24 -6.18
N ILE A 257 -17.88 32.35 -6.09
CA ILE A 257 -16.91 32.22 -4.98
C ILE A 257 -15.52 31.84 -5.55
N PRO A 258 -14.94 32.69 -6.44
CA PRO A 258 -13.70 32.38 -7.13
C PRO A 258 -12.52 32.13 -6.18
N GLU A 259 -12.56 32.70 -4.98
CA GLU A 259 -11.57 32.46 -3.93
C GLU A 259 -11.44 30.97 -3.55
N ALA A 260 -12.51 30.18 -3.68
CA ALA A 260 -12.45 28.74 -3.41
C ALA A 260 -11.59 28.00 -4.47
N ILE A 261 -11.57 28.48 -5.70
CA ILE A 261 -10.70 27.98 -6.78
C ILE A 261 -9.25 28.43 -6.53
N GLU A 262 -9.02 29.71 -6.24
CA GLU A 262 -7.69 30.27 -5.98
C GLU A 262 -6.99 29.58 -4.81
N ASN A 263 -7.74 29.23 -3.76
CA ASN A 263 -7.24 28.54 -2.59
C ASN A 263 -6.76 27.11 -2.90
N THR A 264 -7.21 26.47 -3.97
CA THR A 264 -6.67 25.16 -4.40
C THR A 264 -5.20 25.28 -4.80
N VAL A 265 -4.86 26.37 -5.49
CA VAL A 265 -3.48 26.66 -5.89
C VAL A 265 -2.63 27.12 -4.70
N GLU A 266 -3.22 27.89 -3.76
CA GLU A 266 -2.56 28.27 -2.50
C GLU A 266 -2.14 27.00 -1.74
N ILE A 267 -3.05 26.04 -1.55
CA ILE A 267 -2.78 24.76 -0.90
C ILE A 267 -1.70 23.98 -1.65
N ALA A 268 -1.83 23.85 -2.97
CA ALA A 268 -0.86 23.14 -3.79
C ALA A 268 0.56 23.73 -3.66
N ASN A 269 0.69 25.05 -3.55
CA ASN A 269 1.97 25.72 -3.34
C ASN A 269 2.57 25.46 -1.95
N LYS A 270 1.72 25.31 -0.91
CA LYS A 270 2.15 24.96 0.45
C LYS A 270 2.64 23.50 0.55
N CYS A 271 2.14 22.58 -0.27
CA CYS A 271 2.47 21.15 -0.21
C CYS A 271 3.77 20.86 -0.95
N ASN A 272 4.80 20.39 -0.24
CA ASN A 272 6.11 20.07 -0.80
C ASN A 272 6.68 18.84 -0.05
N VAL A 273 6.22 17.66 -0.43
CA VAL A 273 6.73 16.37 0.06
C VAL A 273 7.71 15.82 -0.97
N ASP A 274 8.86 15.34 -0.52
CA ASP A 274 9.85 14.69 -1.37
C ASP A 274 10.31 13.38 -0.75
N PHE A 275 10.47 12.35 -1.58
CA PHE A 275 10.91 11.02 -1.13
C PHE A 275 12.33 10.77 -1.62
N GLU A 276 13.16 10.27 -0.72
CA GLU A 276 14.50 9.80 -1.04
C GLU A 276 14.44 8.30 -1.34
N PHE A 277 15.06 7.89 -2.45
CA PHE A 277 15.12 6.51 -2.90
C PHE A 277 16.57 6.02 -2.94
N GLY A 278 16.77 4.70 -2.76
CA GLY A 278 18.07 4.06 -2.94
C GLY A 278 19.02 4.19 -1.75
N HIS A 279 18.58 4.71 -0.60
CA HIS A 279 19.34 4.72 0.64
C HIS A 279 18.92 3.52 1.50
N THR A 280 19.85 2.60 1.73
CA THR A 280 19.57 1.41 2.55
C THR A 280 19.48 1.76 4.03
N ILE A 281 18.36 1.45 4.66
CA ILE A 281 18.11 1.61 6.09
C ILE A 281 18.13 0.22 6.71
N LEU A 282 19.25 -0.14 7.35
CA LEU A 282 19.42 -1.43 8.01
C LEU A 282 19.14 -1.31 9.50
N PRO A 283 18.45 -2.29 10.10
CA PRO A 283 18.41 -2.44 11.54
C PRO A 283 19.80 -2.81 12.06
N ASN A 284 20.10 -2.45 13.30
CA ASN A 284 21.35 -2.84 13.96
C ASN A 284 21.20 -4.25 14.57
N TYR A 285 22.26 -5.03 14.54
CA TYR A 285 22.37 -6.27 15.28
C TYR A 285 23.13 -6.04 16.59
N ASP A 286 22.63 -6.53 17.71
CA ASP A 286 23.33 -6.44 18.99
C ASP A 286 24.39 -7.54 19.08
N VAL A 287 25.67 -7.17 18.99
CA VAL A 287 26.80 -8.10 19.11
C VAL A 287 27.17 -8.30 20.57
N PRO A 288 27.75 -9.47 20.95
CA PRO A 288 28.31 -9.69 22.30
C PRO A 288 29.35 -8.64 22.68
N GLU A 289 29.38 -8.24 23.97
CA GLU A 289 30.25 -7.15 24.49
C GLU A 289 31.77 -7.37 24.29
N GLU A 290 32.20 -8.61 24.07
CA GLU A 290 33.60 -8.95 23.80
C GLU A 290 34.09 -8.53 22.39
N PHE A 291 33.20 -8.08 21.50
CA PHE A 291 33.54 -7.66 20.13
C PHE A 291 33.47 -6.13 20.01
N GLU A 292 34.53 -5.52 19.47
CA GLU A 292 34.56 -4.06 19.25
C GLU A 292 33.68 -3.61 18.09
N THR A 293 33.53 -4.47 17.07
CA THR A 293 32.69 -4.16 15.89
C THR A 293 31.83 -5.35 15.47
N HIS A 294 30.71 -5.05 14.82
CA HIS A 294 29.85 -6.08 14.22
C HIS A 294 30.59 -6.93 13.17
N PHE A 295 31.57 -6.31 12.48
CA PHE A 295 32.39 -7.01 11.51
C PHE A 295 33.29 -8.06 12.16
N ASP A 296 33.88 -7.75 13.32
CA ASP A 296 34.74 -8.70 14.04
C ASP A 296 33.97 -9.93 14.49
N TYR A 297 32.69 -9.72 14.90
CA TYR A 297 31.80 -10.82 15.23
C TYR A 297 31.45 -11.68 14.02
N LEU A 298 31.07 -11.06 12.90
CA LEU A 298 30.77 -11.77 11.64
C LEU A 298 32.00 -12.56 11.16
N LYS A 299 33.20 -11.94 11.22
CA LYS A 299 34.45 -12.59 10.86
C LYS A 299 34.73 -13.82 11.73
N LYS A 300 34.55 -13.68 13.04
CA LYS A 300 34.71 -14.79 14.00
C LYS A 300 33.76 -15.95 13.68
N LEU A 301 32.48 -15.67 13.44
CA LEU A 301 31.50 -16.67 13.05
C LEU A 301 31.90 -17.39 11.73
N CYS A 302 32.40 -16.63 10.75
CA CYS A 302 32.86 -17.16 9.48
C CYS A 302 34.11 -18.06 9.67
N ASP A 303 35.14 -17.60 10.41
CA ASP A 303 36.37 -18.34 10.66
C ASP A 303 36.08 -19.67 11.39
N ASP A 304 35.18 -19.66 12.36
CA ASP A 304 34.79 -20.88 13.08
C ASP A 304 33.93 -21.80 12.20
N GLY A 305 33.04 -21.23 11.42
CA GLY A 305 32.23 -21.99 10.48
C GLY A 305 33.04 -22.68 9.39
N ILE A 306 34.08 -22.03 8.85
CA ILE A 306 34.98 -22.62 7.87
C ILE A 306 35.68 -23.86 8.47
N LYS A 307 36.17 -23.75 9.72
CA LYS A 307 36.82 -24.88 10.42
C LYS A 307 35.84 -26.05 10.59
N ILE A 308 34.59 -25.78 10.90
CA ILE A 308 33.55 -26.82 11.08
C ILE A 308 33.14 -27.46 9.73
N LYS A 309 32.89 -26.63 8.71
CA LYS A 309 32.35 -27.10 7.42
C LYS A 309 33.39 -27.82 6.55
N TYR A 310 34.65 -27.36 6.58
CA TYR A 310 35.73 -27.92 5.74
C TYR A 310 36.71 -28.81 6.52
N ALA A 311 36.74 -28.72 7.85
CA ALA A 311 37.64 -29.52 8.71
C ALA A 311 39.08 -29.51 8.21
N GLU A 312 39.62 -30.69 7.84
CA GLU A 312 40.99 -30.85 7.33
C GLU A 312 41.18 -30.38 5.88
N ASN A 313 40.08 -30.09 5.18
CA ASN A 313 40.05 -29.69 3.75
C ASN A 313 40.10 -28.15 3.57
N VAL A 314 40.48 -27.39 4.57
CA VAL A 314 40.64 -25.93 4.43
C VAL A 314 41.81 -25.64 3.50
N THR A 315 41.54 -25.06 2.34
CA THR A 315 42.56 -24.64 1.37
C THR A 315 42.78 -23.13 1.38
N LYS A 316 43.88 -22.70 0.76
CA LYS A 316 44.13 -21.27 0.59
C LYS A 316 43.03 -20.60 -0.24
N GLU A 317 42.48 -21.26 -1.25
CA GLU A 317 41.36 -20.77 -2.09
C GLU A 317 40.13 -20.44 -1.25
N ILE A 318 39.76 -21.31 -0.31
CA ILE A 318 38.65 -21.12 0.62
C ILE A 318 38.87 -19.87 1.49
N LEU A 319 40.05 -19.72 2.03
CA LEU A 319 40.38 -18.57 2.90
C LEU A 319 40.42 -17.25 2.11
N ASP A 320 41.10 -17.23 0.95
CA ASP A 320 41.18 -16.06 0.09
C ASP A 320 39.76 -15.61 -0.37
N ARG A 321 38.89 -16.57 -0.71
CA ARG A 321 37.49 -16.30 -1.11
C ARG A 321 36.69 -15.74 0.07
N ALA A 322 36.81 -16.29 1.26
CA ALA A 322 36.09 -15.81 2.45
C ALA A 322 36.53 -14.39 2.83
N GLU A 323 37.84 -14.11 2.80
CA GLU A 323 38.39 -12.79 3.08
C GLU A 323 37.90 -11.73 2.06
N TYR A 324 37.90 -12.11 0.79
CA TYR A 324 37.36 -11.28 -0.28
C TYR A 324 35.86 -10.95 -0.04
N GLU A 325 35.02 -11.96 0.18
CA GLU A 325 33.60 -11.76 0.44
C GLU A 325 33.33 -10.90 1.68
N LEU A 326 34.02 -11.17 2.80
CA LEU A 326 33.93 -10.37 4.02
C LEU A 326 34.31 -8.90 3.77
N SER A 327 35.35 -8.64 2.95
CA SER A 327 35.72 -7.29 2.56
C SER A 327 34.64 -6.56 1.78
N VAL A 328 33.99 -7.25 0.85
CA VAL A 328 32.88 -6.71 0.05
C VAL A 328 31.65 -6.44 0.92
N ILE A 329 31.26 -7.40 1.77
CA ILE A 329 30.14 -7.27 2.71
C ILE A 329 30.35 -6.05 3.61
N LYS A 330 31.55 -5.88 4.18
CA LYS A 330 31.92 -4.72 5.01
C LYS A 330 31.83 -3.41 4.22
N LYS A 331 32.44 -3.38 3.03
CA LYS A 331 32.48 -2.18 2.18
C LYS A 331 31.08 -1.72 1.76
N MET A 332 30.19 -2.65 1.51
CA MET A 332 28.80 -2.36 1.10
C MET A 332 27.86 -2.13 2.28
N GLY A 333 28.32 -2.29 3.54
CA GLY A 333 27.52 -2.01 4.75
C GLY A 333 26.53 -3.11 5.13
N TYR A 334 26.66 -4.34 4.62
CA TYR A 334 25.70 -5.43 4.86
C TYR A 334 26.08 -6.38 6.01
N VAL A 335 26.97 -5.99 6.90
CA VAL A 335 27.40 -6.81 8.05
C VAL A 335 26.20 -7.18 8.92
N ASP A 336 25.42 -6.18 9.35
CA ASP A 336 24.23 -6.41 10.19
C ASP A 336 23.18 -7.27 9.49
N TYR A 337 23.02 -7.11 8.18
CA TYR A 337 22.12 -7.95 7.40
C TYR A 337 22.49 -9.44 7.51
N PHE A 338 23.77 -9.78 7.32
CA PHE A 338 24.23 -11.17 7.46
C PHE A 338 24.03 -11.69 8.88
N LEU A 339 24.28 -10.86 9.89
CA LEU A 339 24.10 -11.24 11.30
C LEU A 339 22.61 -11.48 11.64
N ILE A 340 21.71 -10.63 11.17
CA ILE A 340 20.27 -10.77 11.38
C ILE A 340 19.74 -12.04 10.70
N VAL A 341 20.14 -12.28 9.44
CA VAL A 341 19.76 -13.50 8.72
C VAL A 341 20.28 -14.75 9.39
N TRP A 342 21.55 -14.73 9.80
CA TRP A 342 22.15 -15.82 10.58
C TRP A 342 21.41 -16.09 11.88
N ASP A 343 21.05 -15.06 12.61
CA ASP A 343 20.41 -15.14 13.92
C ASP A 343 19.09 -15.93 13.89
N TYR A 344 18.15 -15.53 13.02
CA TYR A 344 16.86 -16.21 13.00
C TYR A 344 16.94 -17.62 12.38
N ILE A 345 17.89 -17.86 11.46
CA ILE A 345 18.15 -19.22 10.93
C ILE A 345 18.74 -20.09 12.03
N ASN A 346 19.71 -19.58 12.77
CA ASN A 346 20.34 -20.29 13.89
C ASN A 346 19.32 -20.57 15.01
N TYR A 347 18.44 -19.60 15.33
CA TYR A 347 17.32 -19.85 16.23
C TYR A 347 16.44 -21.00 15.73
N ALA A 348 15.99 -20.96 14.49
CA ALA A 348 15.16 -22.02 13.91
C ALA A 348 15.82 -23.39 13.99
N LYS A 349 17.10 -23.50 13.59
CA LYS A 349 17.90 -24.73 13.66
C LYS A 349 18.06 -25.21 15.12
N SER A 350 18.28 -24.31 16.08
CA SER A 350 18.41 -24.65 17.51
C SER A 350 17.11 -25.19 18.10
N GLN A 351 15.96 -24.74 17.61
CA GLN A 351 14.63 -25.22 18.03
C GLN A 351 14.19 -26.48 17.23
N GLY A 352 15.05 -27.04 16.39
CA GLY A 352 14.73 -28.17 15.52
C GLY A 352 13.65 -27.85 14.49
N ILE A 353 13.50 -26.59 14.09
CA ILE A 353 12.63 -26.18 12.98
C ILE A 353 13.40 -26.46 11.68
N PRO A 354 12.86 -27.27 10.78
CA PRO A 354 13.51 -27.54 9.49
C PRO A 354 13.67 -26.26 8.66
N VAL A 355 14.91 -26.04 8.19
CA VAL A 355 15.29 -24.94 7.31
C VAL A 355 15.85 -25.53 6.02
N GLY A 356 15.44 -24.99 4.88
CA GLY A 356 15.93 -25.39 3.57
C GLY A 356 17.42 -25.07 3.38
N PRO A 357 18.10 -25.73 2.42
CA PRO A 357 19.54 -25.56 2.22
C PRO A 357 19.95 -24.18 1.66
N GLY A 358 18.98 -23.33 1.39
CA GLY A 358 19.16 -22.07 0.67
C GLY A 358 18.90 -22.22 -0.83
N ARG A 359 18.50 -21.13 -1.46
CA ARG A 359 18.23 -21.04 -2.90
C ARG A 359 18.58 -19.66 -3.44
N GLY A 360 18.44 -19.46 -4.75
CA GLY A 360 18.74 -18.18 -5.37
C GLY A 360 20.23 -17.84 -5.40
N SER A 361 20.54 -16.56 -5.47
CA SER A 361 21.91 -16.04 -5.59
C SER A 361 22.72 -16.14 -4.28
N GLY A 362 22.05 -16.11 -3.12
CA GLY A 362 22.68 -16.19 -1.79
C GLY A 362 23.49 -17.47 -1.56
N ALA A 363 23.15 -18.58 -2.26
CA ALA A 363 23.92 -19.82 -2.24
C ALA A 363 25.36 -19.66 -2.81
N GLY A 364 25.66 -18.54 -3.51
CA GLY A 364 27.00 -18.24 -4.03
C GLY A 364 27.99 -17.68 -3.00
N SER A 365 27.55 -17.41 -1.77
CA SER A 365 28.40 -16.84 -0.71
C SER A 365 29.02 -17.92 0.19
N ILE A 366 30.37 -17.94 0.27
CA ILE A 366 31.08 -18.82 1.22
C ILE A 366 30.90 -18.34 2.66
N VAL A 367 30.75 -17.02 2.88
CA VAL A 367 30.45 -16.48 4.21
C VAL A 367 29.09 -17.01 4.68
N ALA A 368 28.05 -16.93 3.84
CA ALA A 368 26.72 -17.46 4.17
C ALA A 368 26.74 -18.98 4.43
N TYR A 369 27.53 -19.73 3.68
CA TYR A 369 27.72 -21.17 3.90
C TYR A 369 28.44 -21.45 5.22
N ALA A 370 29.54 -20.75 5.49
CA ALA A 370 30.33 -20.92 6.70
C ALA A 370 29.50 -20.67 7.97
N ILE A 371 28.77 -19.55 8.03
CA ILE A 371 27.95 -19.21 9.20
C ILE A 371 26.61 -19.98 9.26
N GLY A 372 26.32 -20.81 8.24
CA GLY A 372 25.14 -21.69 8.24
C GLY A 372 23.83 -21.03 7.80
N ILE A 373 23.88 -19.89 7.08
CA ILE A 373 22.72 -19.33 6.38
C ILE A 373 22.30 -20.27 5.26
N THR A 374 23.28 -20.80 4.49
CA THR A 374 23.04 -21.80 3.46
C THR A 374 23.78 -23.10 3.80
N ASP A 375 23.28 -24.20 3.21
CA ASP A 375 23.94 -25.52 3.33
C ASP A 375 24.49 -26.01 1.95
N ILE A 376 24.63 -25.09 1.00
CA ILE A 376 25.21 -25.33 -0.34
C ILE A 376 26.62 -24.77 -0.36
N ASP A 377 27.62 -25.63 -0.59
CA ASP A 377 29.03 -25.24 -0.69
C ASP A 377 29.30 -24.55 -2.04
N PRO A 378 29.57 -23.22 -2.06
CA PRO A 378 29.77 -22.50 -3.30
C PRO A 378 31.07 -22.85 -4.01
N ILE A 379 32.09 -23.35 -3.33
CA ILE A 379 33.35 -23.77 -3.91
C ILE A 379 33.12 -25.08 -4.67
N LYS A 380 32.49 -26.08 -4.03
CA LYS A 380 32.18 -27.36 -4.61
C LYS A 380 31.37 -27.27 -5.92
N TYR A 381 30.45 -26.32 -5.98
CA TYR A 381 29.55 -26.12 -7.13
C TYR A 381 29.97 -24.96 -8.04
N SER A 382 31.13 -24.36 -7.82
CA SER A 382 31.67 -23.24 -8.60
C SER A 382 30.69 -22.08 -8.74
N LEU A 383 30.01 -21.72 -7.65
CA LEU A 383 29.03 -20.63 -7.62
C LEU A 383 29.72 -19.27 -7.50
N ILE A 384 29.14 -18.27 -8.17
CA ILE A 384 29.73 -16.92 -8.29
C ILE A 384 29.08 -15.99 -7.27
N PHE A 385 29.89 -15.41 -6.37
CA PHE A 385 29.44 -14.48 -5.33
C PHE A 385 28.88 -13.17 -5.90
N GLU A 386 29.47 -12.65 -6.98
CA GLU A 386 29.09 -11.39 -7.60
C GLU A 386 27.68 -11.42 -8.23
N ARG A 387 27.06 -12.60 -8.35
CA ARG A 387 25.64 -12.74 -8.68
C ARG A 387 24.73 -12.39 -7.50
N PHE A 388 25.22 -12.54 -6.28
CA PHE A 388 24.53 -12.23 -5.04
C PHE A 388 24.83 -10.80 -4.59
N LEU A 389 26.12 -10.44 -4.50
CA LEU A 389 26.56 -9.13 -4.03
C LEU A 389 27.67 -8.59 -4.95
N ASN A 390 27.35 -7.51 -5.68
CA ASN A 390 28.27 -6.88 -6.61
C ASN A 390 28.45 -5.40 -6.27
N PRO A 391 29.67 -4.94 -5.92
CA PRO A 391 29.95 -3.54 -5.63
C PRO A 391 29.63 -2.55 -6.78
N GLU A 392 29.59 -3.02 -8.02
CA GLU A 392 29.28 -2.22 -9.20
C GLU A 392 27.76 -2.10 -9.46
N ARG A 393 26.97 -2.93 -8.80
CA ARG A 393 25.50 -2.94 -8.92
C ARG A 393 24.86 -2.62 -7.58
N ILE A 394 24.21 -1.46 -7.50
CA ILE A 394 23.44 -1.07 -6.31
C ILE A 394 22.12 -1.84 -6.32
N SER A 395 22.12 -3.05 -5.75
CA SER A 395 20.91 -3.81 -5.44
C SER A 395 21.08 -4.41 -4.05
N MET A 396 20.02 -4.38 -3.25
CA MET A 396 20.03 -5.04 -1.96
C MET A 396 20.23 -6.55 -2.13
N PRO A 397 21.07 -7.20 -1.28
CA PRO A 397 21.13 -8.64 -1.24
C PRO A 397 19.82 -9.22 -0.69
N ASP A 398 19.42 -10.37 -1.19
CA ASP A 398 18.24 -11.08 -0.73
C ASP A 398 18.57 -12.55 -0.49
N PHE A 399 18.34 -12.99 0.75
CA PHE A 399 18.43 -14.40 1.12
C PHE A 399 17.05 -15.03 1.13
N ASP A 400 16.80 -15.86 0.12
CA ASP A 400 15.62 -16.73 0.07
C ASP A 400 15.79 -17.91 1.03
N VAL A 401 15.07 -17.91 2.14
CA VAL A 401 15.14 -18.95 3.16
C VAL A 401 13.80 -19.69 3.29
N ASP A 402 13.84 -20.98 3.14
CA ASP A 402 12.67 -21.85 3.25
C ASP A 402 12.55 -22.43 4.65
N PHE A 403 11.44 -22.19 5.34
CA PHE A 403 11.15 -22.77 6.66
C PHE A 403 10.00 -23.78 6.59
N CYS A 404 9.96 -24.67 7.57
CA CYS A 404 8.81 -25.56 7.77
C CYS A 404 7.52 -24.74 7.85
N TYR A 405 6.55 -25.04 6.98
CA TYR A 405 5.27 -24.31 6.90
C TYR A 405 4.52 -24.29 8.22
N GLU A 406 4.52 -25.41 8.96
CA GLU A 406 3.78 -25.55 10.21
C GLU A 406 4.40 -24.73 11.37
N ARG A 407 5.73 -24.52 11.35
CA ARG A 407 6.45 -23.91 12.47
C ARG A 407 7.08 -22.55 12.15
N ARG A 408 6.89 -22.01 10.94
CA ARG A 408 7.44 -20.70 10.55
C ARG A 408 6.98 -19.56 11.46
N GLN A 409 5.77 -19.65 12.02
CA GLN A 409 5.24 -18.62 12.92
C GLN A 409 6.11 -18.46 14.17
N GLU A 410 6.69 -19.54 14.68
CA GLU A 410 7.60 -19.49 15.83
C GLU A 410 8.86 -18.64 15.53
N VAL A 411 9.34 -18.66 14.28
CA VAL A 411 10.47 -17.83 13.84
C VAL A 411 10.06 -16.37 13.73
N ILE A 412 8.90 -16.08 13.16
CA ILE A 412 8.36 -14.71 13.09
C ILE A 412 8.18 -14.13 14.49
N ASP A 413 7.60 -14.90 15.41
CA ASP A 413 7.41 -14.49 16.81
C ASP A 413 8.75 -14.27 17.53
N TYR A 414 9.77 -15.07 17.22
CA TYR A 414 11.12 -14.84 17.74
C TYR A 414 11.69 -13.51 17.26
N VAL A 415 11.60 -13.23 15.96
CA VAL A 415 12.07 -11.97 15.38
C VAL A 415 11.36 -10.79 16.03
N GLY A 416 10.04 -10.85 16.17
CA GLY A 416 9.27 -9.80 16.85
C GLY A 416 9.66 -9.60 18.31
N ARG A 417 9.97 -10.68 19.06
CA ARG A 417 10.46 -10.57 20.45
C ARG A 417 11.86 -10.01 20.55
N LYS A 418 12.75 -10.34 19.60
CA LYS A 418 14.16 -9.94 19.64
C LYS A 418 14.37 -8.50 19.16
N TYR A 419 13.74 -8.13 18.05
CA TYR A 419 13.97 -6.83 17.41
C TYR A 419 12.95 -5.75 17.80
N GLY A 420 11.88 -6.13 18.52
CA GLY A 420 10.76 -5.24 18.89
C GLY A 420 9.51 -5.53 18.07
N GLN A 421 8.35 -5.63 18.74
CA GLN A 421 7.08 -5.92 18.07
C GLN A 421 6.63 -4.79 17.13
N ASP A 422 7.04 -3.57 17.43
CA ASP A 422 6.79 -2.36 16.64
C ASP A 422 7.85 -2.11 15.55
N HIS A 423 8.97 -2.84 15.58
CA HIS A 423 10.04 -2.81 14.59
C HIS A 423 9.89 -3.89 13.52
N VAL A 424 8.93 -4.80 13.67
CA VAL A 424 8.71 -5.91 12.75
C VAL A 424 7.28 -5.89 12.24
N SER A 425 7.12 -5.97 10.93
CA SER A 425 5.79 -6.00 10.30
C SER A 425 5.76 -6.97 9.14
N GLN A 426 4.59 -7.53 8.88
CA GLN A 426 4.35 -8.25 7.63
C GLN A 426 4.24 -7.27 6.47
N ILE A 427 4.32 -7.78 5.24
CA ILE A 427 4.23 -6.97 4.02
C ILE A 427 2.86 -7.17 3.39
N ILE A 428 2.25 -6.08 2.90
CA ILE A 428 0.98 -6.13 2.19
C ILE A 428 1.16 -6.67 0.76
N THR A 429 0.11 -7.31 0.25
CA THR A 429 -0.05 -7.62 -1.17
C THR A 429 -1.46 -7.27 -1.64
N PHE A 430 -1.64 -7.06 -2.93
CA PHE A 430 -2.95 -6.77 -3.51
C PHE A 430 -3.36 -7.86 -4.49
N GLY A 431 -4.55 -8.42 -4.26
CA GLY A 431 -5.23 -9.20 -5.29
C GLY A 431 -5.88 -8.25 -6.28
N THR A 432 -5.64 -8.46 -7.58
CA THR A 432 -6.20 -7.65 -8.66
C THR A 432 -7.34 -8.35 -9.38
N MET A 433 -8.18 -7.58 -10.06
CA MET A 433 -9.26 -8.09 -10.92
C MET A 433 -8.65 -8.66 -12.21
N SER A 434 -8.24 -9.94 -12.18
CA SER A 434 -7.70 -10.63 -13.35
C SER A 434 -8.78 -10.83 -14.44
N ALA A 435 -8.35 -11.00 -15.69
CA ALA A 435 -9.24 -11.12 -16.85
C ALA A 435 -10.44 -12.08 -16.65
N ARG A 436 -10.18 -13.29 -16.14
CA ARG A 436 -11.25 -14.28 -15.88
C ARG A 436 -12.13 -13.90 -14.69
N MET A 437 -11.57 -13.24 -13.68
CA MET A 437 -12.30 -12.82 -12.48
C MET A 437 -13.22 -11.64 -12.80
N VAL A 438 -12.69 -10.61 -13.47
CA VAL A 438 -13.47 -9.40 -13.78
C VAL A 438 -14.66 -9.70 -14.69
N ILE A 439 -14.52 -10.61 -15.67
CA ILE A 439 -15.66 -11.05 -16.51
C ILE A 439 -16.79 -11.63 -15.65
N ARG A 440 -16.47 -12.47 -14.65
CA ARG A 440 -17.50 -13.05 -13.76
C ARG A 440 -18.07 -12.01 -12.80
N ASP A 441 -17.26 -11.12 -12.26
CA ASP A 441 -17.70 -10.07 -11.34
C ASP A 441 -18.61 -9.06 -12.06
N VAL A 442 -18.23 -8.62 -13.27
CA VAL A 442 -19.05 -7.73 -14.10
C VAL A 442 -20.34 -8.43 -14.54
N GLY A 443 -20.25 -9.68 -15.01
CA GLY A 443 -21.44 -10.46 -15.40
C GLY A 443 -22.43 -10.60 -14.25
N ARG A 444 -21.96 -10.87 -13.03
CA ARG A 444 -22.82 -10.89 -11.84
C ARG A 444 -23.45 -9.52 -11.56
N ALA A 445 -22.68 -8.44 -11.65
CA ALA A 445 -23.18 -7.09 -11.43
C ALA A 445 -24.23 -6.69 -12.48
N LEU A 446 -24.09 -7.13 -13.72
CA LEU A 446 -25.05 -6.90 -14.82
C LEU A 446 -26.25 -7.87 -14.81
N ASP A 447 -26.35 -8.77 -13.84
CA ASP A 447 -27.39 -9.81 -13.72
C ASP A 447 -27.37 -10.84 -14.88
N ILE A 448 -26.22 -11.05 -15.51
CA ILE A 448 -26.03 -12.08 -16.55
C ILE A 448 -25.87 -13.45 -15.89
N PRO A 449 -26.52 -14.51 -16.41
CA PRO A 449 -26.43 -15.85 -15.83
C PRO A 449 -24.98 -16.33 -15.69
N TYR A 450 -24.64 -16.92 -14.53
CA TYR A 450 -23.28 -17.40 -14.24
C TYR A 450 -22.75 -18.35 -15.32
N ALA A 451 -23.58 -19.24 -15.87
CA ALA A 451 -23.17 -20.20 -16.90
C ALA A 451 -22.63 -19.50 -18.17
N GLU A 452 -23.21 -18.36 -18.55
CA GLU A 452 -22.79 -17.58 -19.71
C GLU A 452 -21.48 -16.84 -19.43
N THR A 453 -21.40 -16.16 -18.29
CA THR A 453 -20.18 -15.45 -17.89
C THR A 453 -19.00 -16.40 -17.64
N ASP A 454 -19.24 -17.60 -17.09
CA ASP A 454 -18.22 -18.62 -16.87
C ASP A 454 -17.73 -19.22 -18.20
N LYS A 455 -18.63 -19.40 -19.18
CA LYS A 455 -18.26 -19.80 -20.52
C LYS A 455 -17.31 -18.78 -21.17
N LEU A 456 -17.64 -17.48 -21.10
CA LEU A 456 -16.77 -16.41 -21.62
C LEU A 456 -15.42 -16.36 -20.88
N ALA A 457 -15.43 -16.44 -19.56
CA ALA A 457 -14.22 -16.45 -18.76
C ALA A 457 -13.28 -17.64 -19.09
N LYS A 458 -13.84 -18.82 -19.43
CA LYS A 458 -13.09 -20.00 -19.87
C LYS A 458 -12.48 -19.85 -21.26
N MET A 459 -12.98 -18.93 -22.10
CA MET A 459 -12.41 -18.65 -23.42
C MET A 459 -11.10 -17.81 -23.31
N ILE A 460 -10.83 -17.19 -22.16
CA ILE A 460 -9.56 -16.52 -21.90
C ILE A 460 -8.44 -17.57 -21.82
N PRO A 461 -7.35 -17.48 -22.61
CA PRO A 461 -6.21 -18.40 -22.58
C PRO A 461 -5.58 -18.52 -21.19
N ASN A 462 -4.97 -19.69 -20.90
CA ASN A 462 -4.32 -19.92 -19.62
C ASN A 462 -2.85 -19.49 -19.68
N GLU A 463 -2.62 -18.19 -19.90
CA GLU A 463 -1.30 -17.58 -19.93
C GLU A 463 -1.12 -16.66 -18.71
N LEU A 464 0.11 -16.57 -18.23
CA LEU A 464 0.44 -15.64 -17.13
C LEU A 464 0.27 -14.20 -17.61
N HIS A 465 -0.41 -13.37 -16.80
CA HIS A 465 -0.68 -11.95 -17.09
C HIS A 465 -1.44 -11.71 -18.42
N ILE A 466 -2.26 -12.67 -18.85
CA ILE A 466 -3.16 -12.48 -20.00
C ILE A 466 -4.17 -11.36 -19.67
N THR A 467 -4.37 -10.44 -20.61
CA THR A 467 -5.43 -9.43 -20.56
C THR A 467 -6.60 -9.78 -21.46
N ILE A 468 -7.77 -9.21 -21.21
CA ILE A 468 -8.96 -9.42 -22.07
C ILE A 468 -8.66 -8.97 -23.50
N LYS A 469 -8.01 -7.81 -23.68
CA LYS A 469 -7.61 -7.31 -25.01
C LYS A 469 -6.72 -8.32 -25.75
N LYS A 470 -5.70 -8.84 -25.08
CA LYS A 470 -4.80 -9.86 -25.66
C LYS A 470 -5.54 -11.17 -25.94
N ALA A 471 -6.48 -11.56 -25.08
CA ALA A 471 -7.32 -12.73 -25.31
C ALA A 471 -8.22 -12.59 -26.54
N LEU A 472 -8.78 -11.39 -26.80
CA LEU A 472 -9.54 -11.09 -28.01
C LEU A 472 -8.68 -11.26 -29.29
N GLU A 473 -7.42 -10.86 -29.26
CA GLU A 473 -6.49 -11.05 -30.38
C GLU A 473 -6.17 -12.53 -30.65
N GLN A 474 -6.08 -13.35 -29.59
CA GLN A 474 -5.69 -14.76 -29.69
C GLN A 474 -6.86 -15.72 -29.95
N ASN A 475 -8.05 -15.41 -29.44
CA ASN A 475 -9.22 -16.28 -29.52
C ASN A 475 -10.26 -15.72 -30.49
N ARG A 476 -10.31 -16.28 -31.72
CA ARG A 476 -11.23 -15.87 -32.78
C ARG A 476 -12.71 -16.04 -32.41
N GLU A 477 -13.07 -17.02 -31.59
CA GLU A 477 -14.45 -17.24 -31.16
C GLU A 477 -14.87 -16.13 -30.20
N LEU A 478 -14.03 -15.77 -29.24
CA LEU A 478 -14.25 -14.65 -28.30
C LEU A 478 -14.35 -13.31 -29.05
N SER A 479 -13.46 -13.06 -30.03
CA SER A 479 -13.50 -11.87 -30.89
C SER A 479 -14.81 -11.76 -31.66
N LYS A 480 -15.28 -12.85 -32.25
CA LYS A 480 -16.57 -12.86 -32.97
C LYS A 480 -17.76 -12.57 -32.05
N LEU A 481 -17.77 -13.11 -30.84
CA LEU A 481 -18.81 -12.81 -29.87
C LEU A 481 -18.77 -11.33 -29.48
N TYR A 482 -17.58 -10.80 -29.21
CA TYR A 482 -17.38 -9.37 -28.89
C TYR A 482 -17.87 -8.45 -30.03
N GLU A 483 -17.63 -8.81 -31.30
CA GLU A 483 -18.02 -7.99 -32.46
C GLU A 483 -19.53 -8.07 -32.80
N ASN A 484 -20.18 -9.22 -32.55
CA ASN A 484 -21.53 -9.50 -33.08
C ASN A 484 -22.62 -9.57 -32.02
N ASP A 485 -22.25 -9.66 -30.73
CA ASP A 485 -23.22 -9.74 -29.64
C ASP A 485 -23.11 -8.46 -28.76
N PRO A 486 -24.13 -7.58 -28.81
CA PRO A 486 -24.09 -6.30 -28.06
C PRO A 486 -24.01 -6.47 -26.54
N GLU A 487 -24.56 -7.54 -25.99
CA GLU A 487 -24.53 -7.80 -24.54
C GLU A 487 -23.16 -8.25 -24.10
N ILE A 488 -22.54 -9.16 -24.86
CA ILE A 488 -21.16 -9.60 -24.63
C ILE A 488 -20.18 -8.44 -24.85
N ASN A 489 -20.39 -7.65 -25.90
CA ASN A 489 -19.58 -6.46 -26.15
C ASN A 489 -19.60 -5.52 -24.92
N LYS A 490 -20.80 -5.15 -24.45
CA LYS A 490 -20.97 -4.29 -23.28
C LYS A 490 -20.29 -4.87 -22.04
N LEU A 491 -20.47 -6.17 -21.78
CA LEU A 491 -19.82 -6.86 -20.64
C LEU A 491 -18.30 -6.76 -20.75
N LEU A 492 -17.74 -7.07 -21.93
CA LEU A 492 -16.29 -7.09 -22.11
C LEU A 492 -15.67 -5.68 -22.09
N GLU A 493 -16.34 -4.66 -22.61
CA GLU A 493 -15.89 -3.25 -22.52
C GLU A 493 -15.79 -2.79 -21.06
N ILE A 494 -16.81 -3.06 -20.25
CA ILE A 494 -16.79 -2.75 -18.82
C ILE A 494 -15.68 -3.55 -18.12
N ALA A 495 -15.57 -4.85 -18.43
CA ALA A 495 -14.55 -5.71 -17.87
C ALA A 495 -13.13 -5.22 -18.22
N ILE A 496 -12.88 -4.74 -19.44
CA ILE A 496 -11.61 -4.12 -19.87
C ILE A 496 -11.33 -2.85 -19.06
N GLY A 497 -12.33 -2.02 -18.80
CA GLY A 497 -12.20 -0.81 -18.00
C GLY A 497 -11.78 -1.11 -16.54
N LEU A 498 -12.29 -2.19 -15.96
CA LEU A 498 -12.06 -2.58 -14.58
C LEU A 498 -10.92 -3.61 -14.40
N GLU A 499 -10.43 -4.24 -15.49
CA GLU A 499 -9.36 -5.23 -15.43
C GLU A 499 -8.08 -4.66 -14.79
N GLY A 500 -7.49 -5.41 -13.86
CA GLY A 500 -6.24 -5.05 -13.19
C GLY A 500 -6.40 -4.12 -11.98
N LEU A 501 -7.57 -3.55 -11.73
CA LEU A 501 -7.80 -2.76 -10.52
C LEU A 501 -7.57 -3.61 -9.27
N PRO A 502 -6.95 -3.06 -8.20
CA PRO A 502 -6.85 -3.72 -6.90
C PRO A 502 -8.25 -4.05 -6.36
N ARG A 503 -8.42 -5.30 -5.93
CA ARG A 503 -9.70 -5.79 -5.42
C ARG A 503 -9.70 -5.94 -3.92
N GLN A 504 -8.60 -6.43 -3.38
CA GLN A 504 -8.46 -6.67 -1.94
C GLN A 504 -7.00 -6.56 -1.51
N ALA A 505 -6.79 -6.04 -0.31
CA ALA A 505 -5.53 -6.14 0.38
C ALA A 505 -5.41 -7.51 1.06
N SER A 506 -4.23 -8.08 1.05
CA SER A 506 -3.87 -9.34 1.71
C SER A 506 -2.49 -9.20 2.32
N THR A 507 -2.10 -10.13 3.16
CA THR A 507 -0.76 -10.18 3.73
C THR A 507 0.13 -11.06 2.85
N HIS A 508 1.36 -10.65 2.60
CA HIS A 508 2.35 -11.46 1.89
C HIS A 508 2.60 -12.78 2.63
N ALA A 509 2.59 -13.88 1.89
CA ALA A 509 2.70 -15.21 2.50
C ALA A 509 4.03 -15.43 3.26
N CYS A 510 5.08 -14.66 2.93
CA CYS A 510 6.46 -15.00 3.26
C CYS A 510 7.33 -13.82 3.69
N GLY A 511 6.94 -12.56 3.43
CA GLY A 511 7.78 -11.39 3.66
C GLY A 511 7.50 -10.71 4.99
N ILE A 512 8.55 -10.42 5.75
CA ILE A 512 8.51 -9.46 6.85
C ILE A 512 9.60 -8.40 6.67
N VAL A 513 9.33 -7.21 7.15
CA VAL A 513 10.28 -6.12 7.24
C VAL A 513 10.75 -5.95 8.68
N ILE A 514 12.05 -5.69 8.86
CA ILE A 514 12.64 -5.32 10.15
C ILE A 514 13.24 -3.93 9.99
N THR A 515 12.94 -3.02 10.91
CA THR A 515 13.37 -1.63 10.86
C THR A 515 14.16 -1.22 12.11
N LYS A 516 14.99 -0.18 11.97
CA LYS A 516 15.78 0.36 13.06
C LYS A 516 14.92 1.11 14.09
N GLU A 517 14.01 1.94 13.62
CA GLU A 517 12.97 2.62 14.40
C GLU A 517 11.63 1.91 14.20
N PRO A 518 10.57 2.17 14.98
CA PRO A 518 9.26 1.60 14.74
C PRO A 518 8.82 1.73 13.28
N VAL A 519 8.20 0.68 12.72
CA VAL A 519 7.87 0.59 11.29
C VAL A 519 7.03 1.77 10.82
N ASP A 520 6.12 2.27 11.66
CA ASP A 520 5.25 3.40 11.34
C ASP A 520 5.96 4.77 11.28
N THR A 521 7.25 4.83 11.63
CA THR A 521 8.12 5.97 11.37
C THR A 521 8.49 6.08 9.89
N TYR A 522 8.53 4.96 9.19
CA TYR A 522 8.94 4.88 7.78
C TYR A 522 7.75 4.75 6.83
N VAL A 523 6.80 3.89 7.17
CA VAL A 523 5.68 3.53 6.29
C VAL A 523 4.39 3.36 7.10
N PRO A 524 3.22 3.72 6.52
CA PRO A 524 1.95 3.52 7.20
C PRO A 524 1.64 2.03 7.38
N LEU A 525 0.94 1.71 8.46
CA LEU A 525 0.52 0.36 8.83
C LEU A 525 -0.93 0.08 8.45
N TYR A 526 -1.20 -1.19 8.19
CA TYR A 526 -2.51 -1.76 7.90
C TYR A 526 -2.76 -2.96 8.81
N VAL A 527 -3.99 -3.10 9.30
CA VAL A 527 -4.36 -4.25 10.15
C VAL A 527 -5.50 -5.01 9.50
N ARG A 528 -5.32 -6.33 9.36
CA ARG A 528 -6.37 -7.24 8.93
C ARG A 528 -6.30 -8.54 9.71
N ASP A 529 -7.44 -9.00 10.21
CA ASP A 529 -7.56 -10.26 10.98
C ASP A 529 -6.56 -10.35 12.16
N GLY A 530 -6.27 -9.20 12.79
CA GLY A 530 -5.32 -9.08 13.90
C GLY A 530 -3.84 -9.08 13.50
N LEU A 531 -3.52 -9.15 12.21
CA LEU A 531 -2.16 -9.10 11.69
C LEU A 531 -1.83 -7.68 11.23
N ILE A 532 -0.66 -7.17 11.67
CA ILE A 532 -0.14 -5.88 11.25
C ILE A 532 0.74 -6.09 10.02
N SER A 533 0.51 -5.29 8.97
CA SER A 533 1.33 -5.24 7.77
C SER A 533 1.63 -3.80 7.36
N THR A 534 2.67 -3.62 6.55
CA THR A 534 2.94 -2.34 5.90
C THR A 534 1.83 -2.01 4.90
N GLN A 535 1.60 -0.72 4.60
CA GLN A 535 0.70 -0.30 3.52
C GLN A 535 1.37 -0.30 2.14
N PHE A 536 2.69 -0.46 2.09
CA PHE A 536 3.44 -0.54 0.83
C PHE A 536 3.87 -1.98 0.56
N ILE A 537 3.85 -2.36 -0.73
CA ILE A 537 4.29 -3.67 -1.20
C ILE A 537 5.82 -3.79 -1.14
N MET A 538 6.32 -5.01 -1.23
CA MET A 538 7.73 -5.35 -1.09
C MET A 538 8.66 -4.50 -1.98
N THR A 539 8.35 -4.35 -3.26
CA THR A 539 9.17 -3.55 -4.18
C THR A 539 9.25 -2.07 -3.80
N THR A 540 8.17 -1.51 -3.27
CA THR A 540 8.13 -0.13 -2.79
C THR A 540 8.95 0.04 -1.51
N LEU A 541 8.91 -0.94 -0.59
CA LEU A 541 9.74 -0.93 0.61
C LEU A 541 11.24 -0.96 0.27
N GLU A 542 11.64 -1.79 -0.70
CA GLU A 542 13.01 -1.85 -1.20
C GLU A 542 13.46 -0.52 -1.82
N GLU A 543 12.63 0.12 -2.63
CA GLU A 543 12.90 1.44 -3.21
C GLU A 543 13.10 2.51 -2.13
N LEU A 544 12.35 2.44 -1.03
CA LEU A 544 12.48 3.31 0.14
C LEU A 544 13.66 2.93 1.04
N GLY A 545 14.39 1.87 0.69
CA GLY A 545 15.58 1.43 1.40
C GLY A 545 15.33 0.54 2.62
N LEU A 546 14.09 0.11 2.84
CA LEU A 546 13.74 -0.79 3.93
C LEU A 546 14.07 -2.23 3.59
N LEU A 547 14.71 -2.92 4.52
CA LEU A 547 15.17 -4.28 4.33
C LEU A 547 14.01 -5.27 4.45
N ASN A 548 13.79 -6.07 3.42
CA ASN A 548 12.98 -7.28 3.50
C ASN A 548 13.84 -8.38 4.16
N ALA A 549 13.67 -8.54 5.47
CA ALA A 549 14.57 -9.41 6.24
C ALA A 549 14.30 -10.90 6.04
N LEU A 550 13.13 -11.28 5.53
CA LEU A 550 12.69 -12.68 5.47
C LEU A 550 11.77 -12.91 4.29
N GLN A 551 12.26 -13.56 3.24
CA GLN A 551 11.37 -14.29 2.33
C GLN A 551 11.18 -15.72 2.87
N ILE A 552 10.24 -15.90 3.78
CA ILE A 552 9.88 -17.21 4.31
C ILE A 552 8.95 -17.91 3.33
N SER A 553 9.45 -18.59 2.34
CA SER A 553 8.63 -19.50 1.54
C SER A 553 8.38 -20.79 2.35
N GLY A 554 7.12 -21.19 2.47
CA GLY A 554 6.78 -22.46 3.12
C GLY A 554 6.97 -23.62 2.13
N ILE A 555 7.96 -24.48 2.34
CA ILE A 555 8.04 -25.78 1.67
C ILE A 555 7.31 -26.81 2.53
N HIS A 556 6.40 -27.58 1.93
CA HIS A 556 6.00 -28.86 2.47
C HIS A 556 7.21 -29.81 2.39
N ILE A 557 7.95 -29.96 3.49
CA ILE A 557 8.94 -31.01 3.61
C ILE A 557 8.15 -32.32 3.71
N VAL A 558 8.04 -33.02 2.60
CA VAL A 558 7.61 -34.43 2.60
C VAL A 558 8.71 -35.16 3.37
N THR A 559 8.43 -35.54 4.62
CA THR A 559 9.28 -36.45 5.36
C THR A 559 9.48 -37.71 4.47
N PRO A 560 10.73 -38.11 4.21
CA PRO A 560 10.95 -39.37 3.47
C PRO A 560 10.23 -40.50 4.22
N PRO A 561 9.60 -41.44 3.52
CA PRO A 561 8.93 -42.53 4.18
C PRO A 561 9.92 -43.19 5.15
N ARG A 562 9.53 -43.36 6.41
CA ARG A 562 10.31 -44.13 7.37
C ARG A 562 10.66 -45.46 6.71
N THR A 563 11.92 -45.70 6.50
CA THR A 563 12.41 -47.00 6.08
C THR A 563 11.95 -48.00 7.14
N LEU A 564 10.96 -48.82 6.76
CA LEU A 564 10.60 -50.00 7.51
C LEU A 564 11.87 -50.87 7.58
N THR A 565 12.57 -50.79 8.71
CA THR A 565 13.58 -51.82 9.02
C THR A 565 12.83 -53.12 9.16
N SER A 566 13.03 -53.98 8.16
CA SER A 566 12.64 -55.38 8.21
C SER A 566 13.25 -56.02 9.45
N ARG A 567 12.46 -56.28 10.47
CA ARG A 567 12.81 -57.26 11.46
C ARG A 567 12.64 -58.64 10.80
N SER A 568 13.72 -59.17 10.34
CA SER A 568 13.87 -60.60 10.19
C SER A 568 14.00 -61.21 11.58
N SER A 569 13.09 -62.00 11.97
CA SER A 569 13.25 -63.00 13.04
C SER A 569 12.47 -64.24 12.64
N LEU A 570 13.23 -65.24 12.38
CA LEU A 570 13.02 -66.65 12.72
C LEU A 570 11.58 -67.17 12.89
#